data_099110c5721208b88c42444a4c689b0f
#
_entry.id   099110c5721208b88c42444a4c689b0f
#
_cell.length_a   1.000
_cell.length_b   1.000
_cell.length_c   1.000
_cell.angle_alpha   90.00
_cell.angle_beta   90.00
_cell.angle_gamma   90.00
#
_symmetry.space_group_name_H-M   'P 1'
#
loop_
_entity.id
_entity.type
_entity.pdbx_description
1 polymer ?
#
loop_
_entity_poly.entity_id
_entity_poly.type
_entity_poly.pdbx_seq_one_letter_code
_entity_poly.pdbx_strand_id
1 'polypeptide(L)'
;MSKKVAILVDGDFFIRCYKSHLKKQFGDKYKDPNPEKLAHNIHTYCLKHINQKNDEELYRIFFYDCKPLDTKIHCPYTQTPLDLSKSSSYQERITLHKYLISKPCLALRLGYLDANNARWVIHNKEKEKKLFNRKLSIEEFQDNDFIYYAKQKGVDIKIGLDIATLALKRLVQKIVLISGDSDFVPASKLARVEGIIFTLDPMGNHIRGDLEEHIDYLTTRLPQFKKQQQ
;
A
#
# COMPACT_ATOMS: atom_id res chain seq x y z
N MET A 1 -15.51 28.46 -6.78
CA MET A 1 -15.04 27.79 -5.53
C MET A 1 -14.19 26.61 -5.93
N SER A 2 -12.99 26.51 -5.37
CA SER A 2 -12.10 25.37 -5.64
C SER A 2 -12.71 24.06 -5.15
N LYS A 3 -12.44 22.99 -5.89
CA LYS A 3 -12.90 21.63 -5.57
C LYS A 3 -11.87 20.96 -4.67
N LYS A 4 -12.19 20.74 -3.41
CA LYS A 4 -11.32 20.01 -2.47
C LYS A 4 -11.26 18.54 -2.80
N VAL A 5 -10.04 18.00 -2.89
CA VAL A 5 -9.77 16.61 -3.22
C VAL A 5 -9.06 15.94 -2.05
N ALA A 6 -9.61 14.86 -1.54
CA ALA A 6 -8.90 13.95 -0.63
C ALA A 6 -8.30 12.77 -1.39
N ILE A 7 -7.10 12.38 -1.01
CA ILE A 7 -6.40 11.22 -1.59
C ILE A 7 -6.14 10.21 -0.48
N LEU A 8 -6.72 9.03 -0.62
CA LEU A 8 -6.59 7.93 0.33
C LEU A 8 -5.71 6.86 -0.28
N VAL A 9 -4.67 6.46 0.42
CA VAL A 9 -3.63 5.55 -0.10
C VAL A 9 -3.52 4.33 0.79
N ASP A 10 -3.87 3.16 0.28
CA ASP A 10 -3.46 1.90 0.86
C ASP A 10 -1.94 1.76 0.72
N GLY A 11 -1.22 1.90 1.83
CA GLY A 11 0.23 2.03 1.83
C GLY A 11 0.95 0.77 1.40
N ASP A 12 0.50 -0.40 1.85
CA ASP A 12 1.12 -1.66 1.45
C ASP A 12 0.87 -1.97 -0.02
N PHE A 13 -0.36 -1.78 -0.49
CA PHE A 13 -0.70 -1.89 -1.89
C PHE A 13 0.16 -0.96 -2.75
N PHE A 14 0.22 0.33 -2.38
CA PHE A 14 1.01 1.32 -3.11
C PHE A 14 2.47 0.91 -3.22
N ILE A 15 3.11 0.60 -2.09
CA ILE A 15 4.55 0.29 -2.05
C ILE A 15 4.86 -0.95 -2.90
N ARG A 16 4.04 -2.00 -2.80
CA ARG A 16 4.22 -3.23 -3.61
C ARG A 16 4.09 -2.93 -5.10
N CYS A 17 3.02 -2.25 -5.51
CA CYS A 17 2.78 -1.94 -6.92
C CYS A 17 3.85 -1.01 -7.49
N TYR A 18 4.23 0.02 -6.74
CA TYR A 18 5.23 0.98 -7.14
C TYR A 18 6.61 0.34 -7.34
N LYS A 19 7.07 -0.45 -6.36
CA LYS A 19 8.33 -1.20 -6.47
C LYS A 19 8.31 -2.19 -7.63
N SER A 20 7.20 -2.93 -7.80
CA SER A 20 7.04 -3.88 -8.91
C SER A 20 7.11 -3.18 -10.27
N HIS A 21 6.45 -2.01 -10.40
CA HIS A 21 6.49 -1.21 -11.61
C HIS A 21 7.92 -0.73 -11.94
N LEU A 22 8.64 -0.20 -10.94
CA LEU A 22 10.02 0.22 -11.12
C LEU A 22 10.94 -0.96 -11.49
N LYS A 23 10.77 -2.11 -10.83
CA LYS A 23 11.56 -3.32 -11.13
C LYS A 23 11.34 -3.80 -12.56
N LYS A 24 10.09 -3.83 -13.05
CA LYS A 24 9.77 -4.18 -14.43
C LYS A 24 10.43 -3.24 -15.43
N GLN A 25 10.61 -1.98 -15.05
CA GLN A 25 11.15 -0.96 -15.92
C GLN A 25 12.67 -0.92 -15.96
N PHE A 26 13.32 -1.01 -14.81
CA PHE A 26 14.77 -0.90 -14.70
C PHE A 26 15.49 -2.25 -14.73
N GLY A 27 14.74 -3.38 -14.67
CA GLY A 27 15.33 -4.72 -14.68
C GLY A 27 16.41 -4.89 -13.61
N ASP A 28 17.56 -5.42 -14.00
CA ASP A 28 18.69 -5.67 -13.10
C ASP A 28 19.34 -4.41 -12.52
N LYS A 29 19.10 -3.26 -13.13
CA LYS A 29 19.58 -1.95 -12.63
C LYS A 29 18.70 -1.39 -11.50
N TYR A 30 17.58 -2.04 -11.20
CA TYR A 30 16.66 -1.58 -10.16
C TYR A 30 17.29 -1.68 -8.78
N LYS A 31 17.21 -0.59 -8.05
CA LYS A 31 17.48 -0.55 -6.60
C LYS A 31 16.28 0.04 -5.89
N ASP A 32 15.89 -0.56 -4.77
CA ASP A 32 14.81 -0.03 -3.95
C ASP A 32 15.13 1.41 -3.53
N PRO A 33 14.17 2.33 -3.65
CA PRO A 33 14.36 3.68 -3.16
C PRO A 33 14.53 3.64 -1.64
N ASN A 34 15.44 4.45 -1.10
CA ASN A 34 15.53 4.64 0.33
C ASN A 34 14.23 5.27 0.89
N PRO A 35 13.99 5.19 2.20
CA PRO A 35 12.75 5.66 2.81
C PRO A 35 12.40 7.13 2.52
N GLU A 36 13.38 8.01 2.48
CA GLU A 36 13.18 9.43 2.15
C GLU A 36 12.70 9.63 0.73
N LYS A 37 13.39 9.01 -0.22
CA LYS A 37 13.04 9.06 -1.65
C LYS A 37 11.67 8.41 -1.90
N LEU A 38 11.37 7.31 -1.19
CA LEU A 38 10.07 6.66 -1.29
C LEU A 38 8.96 7.58 -0.77
N ALA A 39 9.13 8.23 0.37
CA ALA A 39 8.16 9.20 0.90
C ALA A 39 7.93 10.38 -0.06
N HIS A 40 9.01 10.89 -0.68
CA HIS A 40 8.90 11.93 -1.71
C HIS A 40 8.12 11.44 -2.93
N ASN A 41 8.41 10.23 -3.41
CA ASN A 41 7.74 9.65 -4.57
C ASN A 41 6.25 9.41 -4.31
N ILE A 42 5.89 8.90 -3.12
CA ILE A 42 4.49 8.74 -2.68
C ILE A 42 3.76 10.08 -2.73
N HIS A 43 4.32 11.11 -2.09
CA HIS A 43 3.72 12.44 -2.06
C HIS A 43 3.55 13.03 -3.45
N THR A 44 4.60 12.99 -4.29
CA THR A 44 4.57 13.47 -5.68
C THR A 44 3.56 12.69 -6.53
N TYR A 45 3.46 11.38 -6.33
CA TYR A 45 2.48 10.55 -7.02
C TYR A 45 1.05 10.99 -6.69
N CYS A 46 0.76 11.20 -5.42
CA CYS A 46 -0.54 11.69 -4.98
C CYS A 46 -0.87 13.04 -5.62
N LEU A 47 0.07 13.98 -5.64
CA LEU A 47 -0.17 15.30 -6.22
C LEU A 47 -0.53 15.27 -7.71
N LYS A 48 -0.12 14.23 -8.46
CA LYS A 48 -0.52 14.08 -9.88
C LYS A 48 -2.02 13.83 -10.08
N HIS A 49 -2.77 13.51 -9.02
CA HIS A 49 -4.21 13.37 -9.08
C HIS A 49 -4.97 14.69 -8.94
N ILE A 50 -4.27 15.78 -8.63
CA ILE A 50 -4.85 17.10 -8.52
C ILE A 50 -4.78 17.79 -9.88
N ASN A 51 -5.93 18.16 -10.43
CA ASN A 51 -6.03 18.88 -11.69
C ASN A 51 -6.35 20.36 -11.46
N GLN A 52 -5.30 21.17 -11.37
CA GLN A 52 -5.44 22.62 -11.17
C GLN A 52 -6.25 23.32 -12.28
N LYS A 53 -6.26 22.76 -13.51
CA LYS A 53 -7.07 23.32 -14.61
C LYS A 53 -8.57 23.17 -14.38
N ASN A 54 -8.98 22.25 -13.51
CA ASN A 54 -10.35 22.01 -13.11
C ASN A 54 -10.67 22.62 -11.74
N ASP A 55 -9.88 23.61 -11.29
CA ASP A 55 -9.98 24.25 -9.97
C ASP A 55 -9.91 23.27 -8.81
N GLU A 56 -9.18 22.15 -8.98
CA GLU A 56 -8.96 21.18 -7.91
C GLU A 56 -7.82 21.65 -6.99
N GLU A 57 -8.05 21.54 -5.68
CA GLU A 57 -7.04 21.76 -4.64
C GLU A 57 -6.95 20.57 -3.70
N LEU A 58 -5.74 20.27 -3.22
CA LEU A 58 -5.54 19.20 -2.27
C LEU A 58 -6.12 19.55 -0.90
N TYR A 59 -7.13 18.79 -0.45
CA TYR A 59 -7.57 18.82 0.95
C TYR A 59 -6.56 18.14 1.86
N ARG A 60 -6.29 16.83 1.61
CA ARG A 60 -5.34 16.01 2.38
C ARG A 60 -5.03 14.69 1.69
N ILE A 61 -3.81 14.20 1.90
CA ILE A 61 -3.40 12.83 1.62
C ILE A 61 -3.52 12.05 2.93
N PHE A 62 -4.27 10.95 2.92
CA PHE A 62 -4.34 9.98 4.01
C PHE A 62 -3.56 8.75 3.59
N PHE A 63 -2.47 8.46 4.26
CA PHE A 63 -1.65 7.29 3.98
C PHE A 63 -1.88 6.26 5.09
N TYR A 64 -2.40 5.11 4.71
CA TYR A 64 -2.75 4.03 5.64
C TYR A 64 -1.69 2.95 5.61
N ASP A 65 -1.21 2.56 6.78
CA ASP A 65 -0.17 1.54 6.92
C ASP A 65 -0.26 0.89 8.32
N CYS A 66 0.64 -0.03 8.62
CA CYS A 66 0.80 -0.61 9.95
C CYS A 66 2.18 -0.33 10.51
N LYS A 67 2.27 -0.14 11.83
CA LYS A 67 3.57 -0.16 12.50
C LYS A 67 4.15 -1.58 12.36
N PRO A 68 5.42 -1.75 11.95
CA PRO A 68 6.03 -3.05 11.88
C PRO A 68 6.18 -3.67 13.28
N LEU A 69 6.23 -5.01 13.36
CA LEU A 69 6.40 -5.73 14.61
C LEU A 69 7.80 -5.49 15.18
N ASP A 70 7.86 -5.25 16.50
CA ASP A 70 9.08 -5.05 17.28
C ASP A 70 9.38 -6.20 18.27
N THR A 71 8.78 -7.36 18.01
CA THR A 71 8.86 -8.56 18.85
C THR A 71 10.20 -9.29 18.69
N LYS A 72 10.62 -9.96 19.76
CA LYS A 72 11.74 -10.92 19.71
C LYS A 72 11.16 -12.31 19.46
N ILE A 73 11.71 -13.00 18.49
CA ILE A 73 11.29 -14.33 18.03
C ILE A 73 12.51 -15.22 17.84
N HIS A 74 12.30 -16.48 17.49
CA HIS A 74 13.38 -17.39 17.08
C HIS A 74 13.19 -17.75 15.61
N CYS A 75 14.30 -17.88 14.88
CA CYS A 75 14.27 -18.37 13.51
C CYS A 75 13.69 -19.79 13.45
N PRO A 76 12.93 -20.13 12.42
CA PRO A 76 12.15 -21.38 12.43
C PRO A 76 13.03 -22.63 12.31
N TYR A 77 14.15 -22.53 11.61
CA TYR A 77 15.07 -23.66 11.36
C TYR A 77 16.23 -23.70 12.35
N THR A 78 16.99 -22.63 12.44
CA THR A 78 18.19 -22.56 13.31
C THR A 78 17.89 -22.30 14.78
N GLN A 79 16.65 -21.90 15.14
CA GLN A 79 16.23 -21.50 16.49
C GLN A 79 17.06 -20.33 17.06
N THR A 80 17.78 -19.60 16.21
CA THR A 80 18.56 -18.44 16.65
C THR A 80 17.64 -17.29 17.03
N PRO A 81 17.94 -16.55 18.12
CA PRO A 81 17.14 -15.37 18.50
C PRO A 81 17.18 -14.28 17.43
N LEU A 82 16.02 -13.75 17.08
CA LEU A 82 15.84 -12.68 16.12
C LEU A 82 15.03 -11.54 16.75
N ASP A 83 15.61 -10.34 16.81
CA ASP A 83 14.95 -9.12 17.24
C ASP A 83 14.44 -8.38 16.00
N LEU A 84 13.12 -8.44 15.74
CA LEU A 84 12.53 -7.80 14.56
C LEU A 84 12.73 -6.29 14.55
N SER A 85 12.83 -5.64 15.71
CA SER A 85 13.05 -4.19 15.80
C SER A 85 14.40 -3.75 15.22
N LYS A 86 15.37 -4.68 15.14
CA LYS A 86 16.71 -4.45 14.57
C LYS A 86 16.81 -4.79 13.10
N SER A 87 15.76 -5.37 12.52
CA SER A 87 15.75 -5.73 11.10
C SER A 87 15.77 -4.47 10.20
N SER A 88 16.39 -4.59 9.03
CA SER A 88 16.38 -3.51 8.03
C SER A 88 14.97 -3.13 7.63
N SER A 89 14.08 -4.10 7.45
CA SER A 89 12.69 -3.89 7.09
C SER A 89 11.94 -3.05 8.13
N TYR A 90 12.16 -3.31 9.42
CA TYR A 90 11.59 -2.52 10.50
C TYR A 90 12.10 -1.08 10.45
N GLN A 91 13.42 -0.90 10.39
CA GLN A 91 14.06 0.42 10.41
C GLN A 91 13.65 1.25 9.19
N GLU A 92 13.59 0.64 8.02
CA GLU A 92 13.14 1.30 6.79
C GLU A 92 11.68 1.75 6.88
N ARG A 93 10.78 0.91 7.42
CA ARG A 93 9.36 1.25 7.55
C ARG A 93 9.14 2.37 8.55
N ILE A 94 9.80 2.33 9.72
CA ILE A 94 9.72 3.41 10.72
C ILE A 94 10.29 4.71 10.17
N THR A 95 11.40 4.64 9.44
CA THR A 95 12.01 5.80 8.81
C THR A 95 11.11 6.39 7.71
N LEU A 96 10.47 5.52 6.90
CA LEU A 96 9.46 5.94 5.92
C LEU A 96 8.31 6.70 6.60
N HIS A 97 7.78 6.17 7.70
CA HIS A 97 6.70 6.84 8.45
C HIS A 97 7.12 8.24 8.93
N LYS A 98 8.35 8.40 9.44
CA LYS A 98 8.87 9.71 9.84
C LYS A 98 8.90 10.71 8.67
N TYR A 99 9.40 10.28 7.50
CA TYR A 99 9.43 11.13 6.31
C TYR A 99 8.03 11.43 5.75
N LEU A 100 7.07 10.49 5.85
CA LEU A 100 5.70 10.73 5.43
C LEU A 100 5.03 11.80 6.31
N ILE A 101 5.19 11.72 7.64
CA ILE A 101 4.61 12.69 8.57
C ILE A 101 5.15 14.12 8.31
N SER A 102 6.37 14.26 7.82
CA SER A 102 6.94 15.57 7.49
C SER A 102 6.44 16.16 6.17
N LYS A 103 5.68 15.40 5.36
CA LYS A 103 5.15 15.92 4.09
C LYS A 103 3.94 16.83 4.32
N PRO A 104 3.84 17.96 3.59
CA PRO A 104 2.72 18.87 3.73
C PRO A 104 1.41 18.19 3.34
N CYS A 105 0.35 18.52 4.05
CA CYS A 105 -1.01 18.00 3.81
C CYS A 105 -1.12 16.47 3.82
N LEU A 106 -0.21 15.74 4.50
CA LEU A 106 -0.24 14.29 4.64
C LEU A 106 -0.55 13.88 6.08
N ALA A 107 -1.49 12.98 6.26
CA ALA A 107 -1.83 12.35 7.52
C ALA A 107 -1.54 10.85 7.45
N LEU A 108 -0.66 10.37 8.33
CA LEU A 108 -0.40 8.95 8.50
C LEU A 108 -1.48 8.33 9.39
N ARG A 109 -2.10 7.25 8.93
CA ARG A 109 -3.18 6.50 9.58
C ARG A 109 -2.73 5.07 9.83
N LEU A 110 -2.30 4.76 11.04
CA LEU A 110 -1.76 3.44 11.35
C LEU A 110 -2.85 2.48 11.85
N GLY A 111 -2.98 1.33 11.17
CA GLY A 111 -3.53 0.11 11.71
C GLY A 111 -2.50 -0.62 12.58
N TYR A 112 -2.69 -1.90 12.77
CA TYR A 112 -1.76 -2.75 13.53
C TYR A 112 -1.57 -4.11 12.85
N LEU A 113 -0.45 -4.74 13.15
CA LEU A 113 -0.18 -6.12 12.79
C LEU A 113 -0.65 -7.04 13.92
N ASP A 114 -1.39 -8.08 13.56
CA ASP A 114 -1.90 -9.06 14.53
C ASP A 114 -0.75 -9.94 15.06
N ALA A 115 -0.09 -9.44 16.10
CA ALA A 115 1.05 -10.11 16.71
C ALA A 115 0.67 -11.46 17.36
N ASN A 116 -0.57 -11.59 17.87
CA ASN A 116 -1.02 -12.80 18.54
C ASN A 116 -1.21 -13.99 17.58
N ASN A 117 -1.51 -13.70 16.30
CA ASN A 117 -1.67 -14.70 15.26
C ASN A 117 -0.50 -14.68 14.26
N ALA A 118 0.58 -13.98 14.59
CA ALA A 118 1.77 -13.96 13.76
C ALA A 118 2.47 -15.33 13.80
N ARG A 119 2.94 -15.77 12.64
CA ARG A 119 3.57 -17.08 12.48
C ARG A 119 4.57 -17.09 11.34
N TRP A 120 5.47 -18.03 11.38
CA TRP A 120 6.31 -18.34 10.26
C TRP A 120 5.51 -18.99 9.13
N VAL A 121 5.75 -18.56 7.91
CA VAL A 121 5.18 -19.13 6.69
C VAL A 121 6.28 -19.31 5.64
N ILE A 122 6.15 -20.34 4.81
CA ILE A 122 7.09 -20.57 3.71
C ILE A 122 6.89 -19.43 2.68
N HIS A 123 7.96 -18.72 2.39
CA HIS A 123 7.96 -17.64 1.41
C HIS A 123 8.30 -18.12 0.00
N ASN A 124 9.18 -19.12 -0.08
CA ASN A 124 9.64 -19.70 -1.34
C ASN A 124 8.58 -20.63 -1.94
N LYS A 125 7.78 -20.08 -2.86
CA LYS A 125 6.66 -20.79 -3.52
C LYS A 125 7.08 -22.05 -4.28
N GLU A 126 8.28 -22.08 -4.84
CA GLU A 126 8.79 -23.26 -5.55
C GLU A 126 9.13 -24.39 -4.58
N LYS A 127 9.82 -24.07 -3.46
CA LYS A 127 10.10 -25.04 -2.41
C LYS A 127 8.81 -25.52 -1.73
N GLU A 128 7.87 -24.62 -1.45
CA GLU A 128 6.54 -24.97 -0.93
C GLU A 128 5.84 -26.01 -1.83
N LYS A 129 5.79 -25.75 -3.14
CA LYS A 129 5.21 -26.68 -4.12
C LYS A 129 5.94 -28.02 -4.19
N LYS A 130 7.28 -28.02 -4.12
CA LYS A 130 8.08 -29.24 -4.09
C LYS A 130 7.83 -30.04 -2.82
N LEU A 131 7.72 -29.39 -1.65
CA LEU A 131 7.38 -30.01 -0.38
C LEU A 131 6.03 -30.73 -0.44
N PHE A 132 4.97 -30.03 -0.89
CA PHE A 132 3.63 -30.64 -1.02
C PHE A 132 3.59 -31.79 -2.04
N ASN A 133 4.41 -31.75 -3.07
CA ASN A 133 4.56 -32.83 -4.05
C ASN A 133 5.52 -33.94 -3.58
N ARG A 134 6.03 -33.92 -2.35
CA ARG A 134 6.99 -34.88 -1.79
C ARG A 134 8.29 -34.99 -2.59
N LYS A 135 8.69 -33.89 -3.25
CA LYS A 135 9.93 -33.79 -4.05
C LYS A 135 11.04 -33.06 -3.30
N LEU A 136 10.76 -32.57 -2.12
CA LEU A 136 11.67 -31.86 -1.22
C LEU A 136 11.30 -32.19 0.21
N SER A 137 12.30 -32.39 1.06
CA SER A 137 12.13 -32.60 2.49
C SER A 137 12.20 -31.27 3.25
N ILE A 138 11.68 -31.22 4.48
CA ILE A 138 11.74 -30.03 5.32
C ILE A 138 13.17 -29.69 5.75
N GLU A 139 14.05 -30.70 5.85
CA GLU A 139 15.46 -30.52 6.19
C GLU A 139 16.25 -29.74 5.15
N GLU A 140 15.71 -29.60 3.93
CA GLU A 140 16.32 -28.83 2.84
C GLU A 140 15.96 -27.34 2.90
N PHE A 141 15.16 -26.92 3.89
CA PHE A 141 14.82 -25.52 4.11
C PHE A 141 15.89 -24.81 4.93
N GLN A 142 15.93 -23.49 4.77
CA GLN A 142 16.78 -22.58 5.53
C GLN A 142 15.94 -21.42 6.06
N ASP A 143 16.44 -20.65 7.04
CA ASP A 143 15.71 -19.54 7.63
C ASP A 143 15.20 -18.52 6.61
N ASN A 144 15.95 -18.29 5.52
CA ASN A 144 15.55 -17.38 4.44
C ASN A 144 14.43 -17.91 3.53
N ASP A 145 14.03 -19.18 3.66
CA ASP A 145 12.84 -19.70 2.97
C ASP A 145 11.54 -19.35 3.67
N PHE A 146 11.62 -18.78 4.88
CA PHE A 146 10.49 -18.40 5.70
C PHE A 146 10.42 -16.90 5.90
N ILE A 147 9.19 -16.40 6.09
CA ILE A 147 8.93 -15.04 6.58
C ILE A 147 8.04 -15.10 7.82
N TYR A 148 8.27 -14.19 8.75
CA TYR A 148 7.38 -14.03 9.89
C TYR A 148 6.21 -13.15 9.45
N TYR A 149 5.07 -13.80 9.24
CA TYR A 149 3.86 -13.17 8.71
C TYR A 149 2.90 -12.78 9.82
N ALA A 150 2.46 -11.55 9.80
CA ALA A 150 1.35 -11.06 10.62
C ALA A 150 0.32 -10.37 9.72
N LYS A 151 -0.96 -10.67 9.93
CA LYS A 151 -2.03 -10.06 9.15
C LYS A 151 -2.21 -8.60 9.58
N GLN A 152 -2.34 -7.71 8.60
CA GLN A 152 -2.76 -6.32 8.83
C GLN A 152 -4.21 -6.27 9.30
N LYS A 153 -4.48 -5.42 10.28
CA LYS A 153 -5.83 -5.17 10.80
C LYS A 153 -6.09 -3.68 10.98
N GLY A 154 -7.33 -3.30 10.75
CA GLY A 154 -7.81 -1.94 10.97
C GLY A 154 -7.45 -0.93 9.87
N VAL A 155 -6.71 -1.30 8.84
CA VAL A 155 -6.40 -0.43 7.70
C VAL A 155 -7.65 -0.19 6.88
N ASP A 156 -8.29 -1.24 6.38
CA ASP A 156 -9.46 -1.16 5.51
C ASP A 156 -10.64 -0.46 6.20
N ILE A 157 -10.86 -0.79 7.47
CA ILE A 157 -11.89 -0.13 8.30
C ILE A 157 -11.63 1.38 8.40
N LYS A 158 -10.37 1.80 8.60
CA LYS A 158 -10.02 3.22 8.68
C LYS A 158 -10.21 3.94 7.34
N ILE A 159 -9.85 3.30 6.22
CA ILE A 159 -10.10 3.84 4.89
C ILE A 159 -11.61 4.04 4.69
N GLY A 160 -12.42 3.01 4.95
CA GLY A 160 -13.88 3.09 4.83
C GLY A 160 -14.50 4.16 5.71
N LEU A 161 -14.08 4.28 6.97
CA LEU A 161 -14.56 5.31 7.91
C LEU A 161 -14.16 6.73 7.48
N ASP A 162 -12.94 6.91 7.00
CA ASP A 162 -12.48 8.22 6.51
C ASP A 162 -13.24 8.60 5.22
N ILE A 163 -13.50 7.66 4.29
CA ILE A 163 -14.36 7.90 3.11
C ILE A 163 -15.76 8.36 3.57
N ALA A 164 -16.38 7.60 4.47
CA ALA A 164 -17.71 7.93 4.99
C ALA A 164 -17.73 9.30 5.68
N THR A 165 -16.72 9.59 6.50
CA THR A 165 -16.62 10.88 7.20
C THR A 165 -16.46 12.04 6.23
N LEU A 166 -15.61 11.91 5.23
CA LEU A 166 -15.39 12.94 4.21
C LEU A 166 -16.65 13.23 3.41
N ALA A 167 -17.39 12.16 3.06
CA ALA A 167 -18.63 12.27 2.29
C ALA A 167 -19.77 12.86 3.12
N LEU A 168 -20.12 12.25 4.26
CA LEU A 168 -21.25 12.68 5.09
C LEU A 168 -21.09 14.10 5.65
N LYS A 169 -19.86 14.51 5.97
CA LYS A 169 -19.56 15.88 6.41
C LYS A 169 -19.32 16.86 5.26
N ARG A 170 -19.39 16.40 4.02
CA ARG A 170 -19.18 17.21 2.79
C ARG A 170 -17.87 18.01 2.83
N LEU A 171 -16.81 17.39 3.35
CA LEU A 171 -15.50 18.04 3.51
C LEU A 171 -14.74 18.20 2.18
N VAL A 172 -15.10 17.40 1.19
CA VAL A 172 -14.46 17.37 -0.14
C VAL A 172 -15.50 17.16 -1.22
N GLN A 173 -15.17 17.50 -2.46
CA GLN A 173 -16.00 17.24 -3.64
C GLN A 173 -15.52 16.04 -4.44
N LYS A 174 -14.28 15.58 -4.18
CA LYS A 174 -13.70 14.43 -4.86
C LYS A 174 -12.86 13.62 -3.89
N ILE A 175 -12.98 12.31 -4.00
CA ILE A 175 -12.10 11.33 -3.32
C ILE A 175 -11.34 10.55 -4.39
N VAL A 176 -10.04 10.42 -4.21
CA VAL A 176 -9.18 9.51 -4.97
C VAL A 176 -8.74 8.40 -4.03
N LEU A 177 -9.10 7.16 -4.33
CA LEU A 177 -8.65 5.98 -3.61
C LEU A 177 -7.55 5.29 -4.43
N ILE A 178 -6.37 5.12 -3.84
CA ILE A 178 -5.28 4.35 -4.43
C ILE A 178 -5.25 2.99 -3.74
N SER A 179 -5.89 2.02 -4.34
CA SER A 179 -6.03 0.64 -3.86
C SER A 179 -6.49 -0.29 -4.98
N GLY A 180 -6.33 -1.58 -4.79
CA GLY A 180 -6.85 -2.62 -5.70
C GLY A 180 -7.90 -3.51 -5.04
N ASP A 181 -8.37 -3.16 -3.83
CA ASP A 181 -9.28 -4.02 -3.07
C ASP A 181 -10.74 -3.67 -3.35
N SER A 182 -11.56 -4.70 -3.62
CA SER A 182 -13.00 -4.59 -3.82
C SER A 182 -13.80 -4.40 -2.52
N ASP A 183 -13.19 -4.59 -1.37
CA ASP A 183 -13.84 -4.40 -0.07
C ASP A 183 -14.28 -2.95 0.17
N PHE A 184 -13.80 -2.01 -0.65
CA PHE A 184 -14.22 -0.60 -0.62
C PHE A 184 -15.49 -0.28 -1.40
N VAL A 185 -16.15 -1.24 -2.07
CA VAL A 185 -17.41 -1.04 -2.78
C VAL A 185 -18.48 -0.36 -1.93
N PRO A 186 -18.75 -0.77 -0.66
CA PRO A 186 -19.75 -0.10 0.17
C PRO A 186 -19.41 1.37 0.46
N ALA A 187 -18.14 1.68 0.68
CA ALA A 187 -17.69 3.05 0.96
C ALA A 187 -17.76 3.94 -0.30
N SER A 188 -17.41 3.40 -1.48
CA SER A 188 -17.53 4.13 -2.75
C SER A 188 -18.99 4.44 -3.09
N LYS A 189 -19.91 3.47 -2.90
CA LYS A 189 -21.35 3.68 -3.05
C LYS A 189 -21.86 4.83 -2.17
N LEU A 190 -21.49 4.80 -0.88
CA LEU A 190 -21.88 5.86 0.06
C LEU A 190 -21.39 7.23 -0.42
N ALA A 191 -20.11 7.35 -0.78
CA ALA A 191 -19.53 8.59 -1.25
C ALA A 191 -20.29 9.16 -2.46
N ARG A 192 -20.60 8.30 -3.45
CA ARG A 192 -21.34 8.71 -4.65
C ARG A 192 -22.79 9.14 -4.34
N VAL A 193 -23.48 8.44 -3.44
CA VAL A 193 -24.83 8.82 -2.97
C VAL A 193 -24.80 10.22 -2.34
N GLU A 194 -23.74 10.57 -1.61
CA GLU A 194 -23.55 11.90 -1.04
C GLU A 194 -23.05 12.96 -2.05
N GLY A 195 -22.96 12.61 -3.34
CA GLY A 195 -22.57 13.53 -4.42
C GLY A 195 -21.06 13.76 -4.53
N ILE A 196 -20.24 12.91 -3.94
CA ILE A 196 -18.78 12.97 -4.06
C ILE A 196 -18.33 12.25 -5.34
N ILE A 197 -17.48 12.89 -6.13
CA ILE A 197 -16.81 12.24 -7.26
C ILE A 197 -15.82 11.23 -6.72
N PHE A 198 -15.99 9.95 -7.07
CA PHE A 198 -15.13 8.87 -6.61
C PHE A 198 -14.22 8.37 -7.73
N THR A 199 -12.91 8.52 -7.54
CA THR A 199 -11.87 8.10 -8.49
C THR A 199 -11.06 6.97 -7.89
N LEU A 200 -10.85 5.89 -8.63
CA LEU A 200 -9.97 4.78 -8.24
C LEU A 200 -8.67 4.83 -9.04
N ASP A 201 -7.54 4.63 -8.36
CA ASP A 201 -6.25 4.34 -8.98
C ASP A 201 -5.77 2.95 -8.55
N PRO A 202 -5.93 1.93 -9.40
CA PRO A 202 -5.44 0.58 -9.13
C PRO A 202 -3.97 0.40 -9.50
N MET A 203 -3.23 1.48 -9.78
CA MET A 203 -1.82 1.45 -10.17
C MET A 203 -1.54 0.48 -11.32
N GLY A 204 -2.43 0.44 -12.33
CA GLY A 204 -2.32 -0.41 -13.51
C GLY A 204 -2.67 -1.88 -13.29
N ASN A 205 -3.19 -2.24 -12.12
CA ASN A 205 -3.72 -3.59 -11.90
C ASN A 205 -5.16 -3.68 -12.41
N HIS A 206 -5.57 -4.91 -12.72
CA HIS A 206 -6.96 -5.21 -13.03
C HIS A 206 -7.82 -5.08 -11.77
N ILE A 207 -9.01 -4.51 -11.90
CA ILE A 207 -10.01 -4.42 -10.85
C ILE A 207 -11.17 -5.39 -11.12
N ARG A 208 -11.89 -5.76 -10.06
CA ARG A 208 -13.10 -6.57 -10.21
C ARG A 208 -14.24 -5.70 -10.73
N GLY A 209 -15.11 -6.29 -11.55
CA GLY A 209 -16.22 -5.57 -12.17
C GLY A 209 -17.19 -4.92 -11.18
N ASP A 210 -17.38 -5.53 -10.00
CA ASP A 210 -18.23 -5.00 -8.94
C ASP A 210 -17.73 -3.65 -8.38
N LEU A 211 -16.42 -3.43 -8.32
CA LEU A 211 -15.85 -2.15 -7.94
C LEU A 211 -15.93 -1.14 -9.08
N GLU A 212 -15.74 -1.58 -10.34
CA GLU A 212 -15.79 -0.71 -11.51
C GLU A 212 -17.15 -0.04 -11.69
N GLU A 213 -18.25 -0.73 -11.37
CA GLU A 213 -19.62 -0.17 -11.43
C GLU A 213 -19.86 0.96 -10.42
N HIS A 214 -19.01 1.05 -9.39
CA HIS A 214 -19.19 1.98 -8.26
C HIS A 214 -18.13 3.07 -8.14
N ILE A 215 -17.45 3.35 -9.24
CA ILE A 215 -16.51 4.47 -9.37
C ILE A 215 -16.95 5.39 -10.51
N ASP A 216 -16.57 6.67 -10.46
CA ASP A 216 -16.84 7.62 -11.54
C ASP A 216 -15.68 7.68 -12.53
N TYR A 217 -14.44 7.51 -12.04
CA TYR A 217 -13.23 7.52 -12.89
C TYR A 217 -12.24 6.47 -12.45
N LEU A 218 -11.65 5.81 -13.45
CA LEU A 218 -10.49 4.93 -13.30
C LEU A 218 -9.26 5.65 -13.85
N THR A 219 -8.25 5.89 -13.04
CA THR A 219 -7.04 6.60 -13.46
C THR A 219 -5.79 6.00 -12.84
N THR A 220 -4.72 5.89 -13.62
CA THR A 220 -3.39 5.51 -13.13
C THR A 220 -2.38 6.60 -13.44
N ARG A 221 -1.56 6.97 -12.44
CA ARG A 221 -0.54 8.02 -12.55
C ARG A 221 0.89 7.47 -12.51
N LEU A 222 1.06 6.16 -12.72
CA LEU A 222 2.39 5.55 -12.80
C LEU A 222 3.26 6.27 -13.83
N PRO A 223 4.54 6.50 -13.55
CA PRO A 223 5.45 7.12 -14.50
C PRO A 223 5.50 6.28 -15.78
N GLN A 224 5.14 6.89 -16.91
CA GLN A 224 5.41 6.29 -18.22
C GLN A 224 6.82 6.72 -18.61
N PHE A 225 7.71 5.76 -18.73
CA PHE A 225 9.05 6.03 -19.20
C PHE A 225 9.09 5.68 -20.70
N LYS A 226 9.62 6.57 -21.50
CA LYS A 226 9.85 6.29 -22.92
C LYS A 226 10.75 5.04 -23.00
N LYS A 227 10.32 4.02 -23.73
CA LYS A 227 11.23 2.96 -24.18
C LYS A 227 12.36 3.68 -24.90
N GLN A 228 13.58 3.60 -24.38
CA GLN A 228 14.74 3.94 -25.19
C GLN A 228 14.70 2.99 -26.38
N GLN A 229 14.39 3.52 -27.56
CA GLN A 229 14.59 2.81 -28.82
C GLN A 229 16.08 2.48 -28.87
N GLN A 230 16.37 1.18 -28.79
CA GLN A 230 17.68 0.65 -29.17
C GLN A 230 17.82 0.68 -30.69
#